data_c27820d8e2e4ec40df6cc4536062469b
#
_entry.id   c27820d8e2e4ec40df6cc4536062469b
#
_cell.length_a   1.000
_cell.length_b   1.000
_cell.length_c   1.000
_cell.angle_alpha   90.00
_cell.angle_beta   90.00
_cell.angle_gamma   90.00
#
_symmetry.space_group_name_H-M   'P 1'
#
loop_
_entity.id
_entity.type
_entity.pdbx_description
1 polymer ?
#
loop_
_entity_poly.entity_id
_entity_poly.type
_entity_poly.pdbx_seq_one_letter_code
_entity_poly.pdbx_strand_id
1 'polypeptide(L)'
;NNKNEANYLVLPEEYRNFEKTVTISAGNVSAPVVNLKIKPYSSSNGEAYAIPIRITSVDGPVEMKGNANHLLYLLTSPHRQKAVIIKKGNRTVKTFSTAIPMEQWTFEYWVKVDNITGEPTGDWEGLGNKNFRARIFVPDSQPLTFSDLTLRYYADGANVQIPILQFQNSAGHFDTTGFWWPDTWYHIAYTYDGTTVTVYKDGVKNNSLANSIDWTFKSLSFAIGSFGYEQQVEFAQIRMWKKCLSENVIKDNMSRQVAGDSDGLIGYWKCDEGTGNELKDSSPNQNHVILGGTPQWSEQINFSHPNK
;
A
#
# COMPACT_ATOMS: atom_id res chain seq x y z
N ASN A 1 28.61 3.54 2.67
CA ASN A 1 27.89 2.34 3.15
C ASN A 1 26.39 2.59 2.94
N ASN A 2 25.87 2.11 1.80
CA ASN A 2 24.42 2.14 1.51
C ASN A 2 23.72 1.12 2.41
N LYS A 3 23.08 1.57 3.48
CA LYS A 3 22.25 0.74 4.38
C LYS A 3 20.95 0.22 3.75
N ASN A 4 20.73 0.41 2.44
CA ASN A 4 19.55 0.00 1.70
C ASN A 4 19.78 -1.18 0.75
N GLU A 5 20.90 -1.88 0.84
CA GLU A 5 21.08 -3.14 0.11
C GLU A 5 20.39 -4.26 0.90
N ALA A 6 19.24 -4.70 0.41
CA ALA A 6 18.61 -5.90 0.95
C ALA A 6 19.58 -7.07 0.75
N ASN A 7 20.09 -7.62 1.84
CA ASN A 7 20.93 -8.82 1.80
C ASN A 7 20.05 -10.03 1.49
N TYR A 8 20.06 -10.48 0.25
CA TYR A 8 19.41 -11.71 -0.16
C TYR A 8 20.34 -12.89 0.03
N LEU A 9 19.84 -13.97 0.61
CA LEU A 9 20.52 -15.25 0.60
C LEU A 9 20.27 -15.97 -0.74
N VAL A 10 21.25 -16.69 -1.24
CA VAL A 10 21.04 -17.52 -2.44
C VAL A 10 20.25 -18.76 -2.02
N LEU A 11 19.12 -19.05 -2.71
CA LEU A 11 18.35 -20.26 -2.44
C LEU A 11 19.22 -21.49 -2.74
N PRO A 12 19.38 -22.42 -1.78
CA PRO A 12 20.19 -23.62 -1.99
C PRO A 12 19.73 -24.46 -3.18
N GLU A 13 20.67 -25.17 -3.82
CA GLU A 13 20.41 -25.89 -5.08
C GLU A 13 19.37 -27.00 -4.92
N GLU A 14 19.25 -27.64 -3.77
CA GLU A 14 18.26 -28.67 -3.49
C GLU A 14 16.81 -28.20 -3.60
N TYR A 15 16.56 -26.88 -3.48
CA TYR A 15 15.24 -26.27 -3.59
C TYR A 15 14.93 -25.74 -5.00
N ARG A 16 15.89 -25.78 -5.94
CA ARG A 16 15.70 -25.23 -7.28
C ARG A 16 16.15 -26.22 -8.34
N ASN A 17 15.41 -26.25 -9.45
CA ASN A 17 15.78 -27.07 -10.61
C ASN A 17 15.36 -26.37 -11.91
N PHE A 18 16.27 -26.34 -12.88
CA PHE A 18 16.04 -25.87 -14.25
C PHE A 18 17.07 -26.46 -15.19
N GLU A 19 16.76 -26.50 -16.48
CA GLU A 19 17.71 -26.89 -17.48
C GLU A 19 18.90 -25.93 -17.55
N LYS A 20 20.11 -26.48 -17.38
CA LYS A 20 21.35 -25.69 -17.37
C LYS A 20 21.88 -25.38 -18.77
N THR A 21 21.35 -26.00 -19.80
CA THR A 21 21.78 -25.82 -21.21
C THR A 21 20.55 -25.77 -22.11
N VAL A 22 20.51 -24.79 -22.99
CA VAL A 22 19.46 -24.67 -24.02
C VAL A 22 20.08 -24.47 -25.38
N THR A 23 19.45 -25.03 -26.41
CA THR A 23 19.90 -24.91 -27.80
C THR A 23 18.91 -24.03 -28.56
N ILE A 24 19.43 -23.05 -29.27
CA ILE A 24 18.68 -22.29 -30.28
C ILE A 24 18.93 -22.99 -31.60
N SER A 25 17.92 -23.65 -32.15
CA SER A 25 18.04 -24.33 -33.43
C SER A 25 18.26 -23.36 -34.57
N ALA A 26 18.95 -23.81 -35.61
CA ALA A 26 19.20 -23.00 -36.81
C ALA A 26 17.87 -22.46 -37.38
N GLY A 27 17.85 -21.18 -37.72
CA GLY A 27 16.65 -20.47 -38.20
C GLY A 27 15.76 -19.89 -37.11
N ASN A 28 15.99 -20.18 -35.82
CA ASN A 28 15.27 -19.57 -34.71
C ASN A 28 16.04 -18.39 -34.12
N VAL A 29 15.30 -17.40 -33.59
CA VAL A 29 15.86 -16.20 -32.97
C VAL A 29 15.74 -16.22 -31.43
N SER A 30 15.15 -17.29 -30.88
CA SER A 30 14.93 -17.44 -29.42
C SER A 30 15.10 -18.89 -28.98
N ALA A 31 15.54 -19.08 -27.75
CA ALA A 31 15.59 -20.38 -27.09
C ALA A 31 14.18 -20.89 -26.72
N PRO A 32 14.00 -22.20 -26.55
CA PRO A 32 12.84 -22.74 -25.86
C PRO A 32 12.67 -22.14 -24.44
N VAL A 33 11.45 -22.18 -23.95
CA VAL A 33 11.18 -21.71 -22.57
C VAL A 33 11.86 -22.62 -21.54
N VAL A 34 12.67 -22.05 -20.69
CA VAL A 34 13.29 -22.74 -19.56
C VAL A 34 12.41 -22.58 -18.33
N ASN A 35 11.95 -23.67 -17.76
CA ASN A 35 11.11 -23.65 -16.56
C ASN A 35 11.99 -23.79 -15.33
N LEU A 36 12.00 -22.73 -14.50
CA LEU A 36 12.55 -22.76 -13.16
C LEU A 36 11.52 -23.38 -12.20
N LYS A 37 11.83 -24.56 -11.65
CA LYS A 37 11.01 -25.23 -10.62
C LYS A 37 11.60 -24.96 -9.26
N ILE A 38 10.75 -24.49 -8.31
CA ILE A 38 11.12 -24.22 -6.93
C ILE A 38 10.33 -25.16 -6.04
N LYS A 39 11.02 -25.91 -5.18
CA LYS A 39 10.39 -26.74 -4.14
C LYS A 39 9.99 -25.86 -2.96
N PRO A 40 8.99 -26.26 -2.18
CA PRO A 40 8.70 -25.60 -0.92
C PRO A 40 9.94 -25.49 -0.03
N TYR A 41 10.17 -24.30 0.53
CA TYR A 41 11.24 -24.02 1.47
C TYR A 41 10.69 -23.17 2.62
N SER A 42 11.39 -23.19 3.74
CA SER A 42 11.04 -22.38 4.90
C SER A 42 12.15 -21.37 5.17
N SER A 43 11.76 -20.13 5.44
CA SER A 43 12.63 -19.09 5.98
C SER A 43 12.42 -19.05 7.50
N SER A 44 13.46 -19.39 8.27
CA SER A 44 13.36 -19.47 9.74
C SER A 44 13.35 -18.10 10.42
N ASN A 45 13.87 -17.07 9.76
CA ASN A 45 14.09 -15.74 10.34
C ASN A 45 13.57 -14.60 9.47
N GLY A 46 12.64 -14.85 8.54
CA GLY A 46 12.16 -13.83 7.60
C GLY A 46 13.20 -13.46 6.52
N GLU A 47 14.18 -14.30 6.32
CA GLU A 47 15.23 -14.13 5.31
C GLU A 47 14.61 -14.11 3.91
N ALA A 48 15.03 -13.17 3.08
CA ALA A 48 14.68 -13.11 1.68
C ALA A 48 15.70 -13.85 0.84
N TYR A 49 15.24 -14.75 -0.02
CA TYR A 49 16.09 -15.52 -0.91
C TYR A 49 16.09 -14.97 -2.33
N ALA A 50 17.18 -15.21 -3.05
CA ALA A 50 17.30 -14.90 -4.45
C ALA A 50 17.84 -16.08 -5.23
N ILE A 51 17.46 -16.19 -6.52
CA ILE A 51 18.05 -17.14 -7.45
C ILE A 51 18.73 -16.34 -8.55
N PRO A 52 20.07 -16.18 -8.47
CA PRO A 52 20.82 -15.60 -9.57
C PRO A 52 20.94 -16.63 -10.69
N ILE A 53 20.59 -16.25 -11.90
CA ILE A 53 20.77 -17.04 -13.12
C ILE A 53 21.68 -16.25 -14.03
N ARG A 54 22.71 -16.89 -14.56
CA ARG A 54 23.66 -16.27 -15.47
C ARG A 54 23.95 -17.19 -16.65
N ILE A 55 24.01 -16.62 -17.84
CA ILE A 55 24.62 -17.31 -19.00
C ILE A 55 26.13 -17.25 -18.80
N THR A 56 26.77 -18.41 -18.67
CA THR A 56 28.21 -18.51 -18.39
C THR A 56 29.04 -18.75 -19.65
N SER A 57 28.43 -19.37 -20.66
CA SER A 57 29.10 -19.64 -21.95
C SER A 57 28.07 -19.71 -23.05
N VAL A 58 28.51 -19.40 -24.24
CA VAL A 58 27.76 -19.59 -25.49
C VAL A 58 28.67 -20.38 -26.44
N ASP A 59 28.15 -21.45 -26.98
CA ASP A 59 28.82 -22.24 -28.04
C ASP A 59 28.15 -21.91 -29.38
N GLY A 60 28.92 -21.37 -30.31
CA GLY A 60 28.41 -20.95 -31.62
C GLY A 60 28.95 -19.60 -32.11
N PRO A 61 28.45 -19.13 -33.25
CA PRO A 61 28.98 -17.93 -33.94
C PRO A 61 28.43 -16.59 -33.35
N VAL A 62 27.92 -16.58 -32.12
CA VAL A 62 27.34 -15.40 -31.49
C VAL A 62 28.10 -15.02 -30.23
N GLU A 63 28.22 -13.72 -29.99
CA GLU A 63 28.87 -13.20 -28.80
C GLU A 63 27.87 -12.94 -27.65
N MET A 64 28.29 -13.23 -26.43
CA MET A 64 27.53 -12.94 -25.22
C MET A 64 27.67 -11.49 -24.85
N LYS A 65 26.52 -10.77 -24.72
CA LYS A 65 26.51 -9.40 -24.21
C LYS A 65 26.66 -9.39 -22.69
N GLY A 66 27.74 -8.76 -22.19
CA GLY A 66 28.10 -8.75 -20.77
C GLY A 66 27.06 -8.11 -19.83
N ASN A 67 26.25 -7.19 -20.33
CA ASN A 67 25.21 -6.48 -19.55
C ASN A 67 23.80 -7.09 -19.63
N ALA A 68 23.62 -8.19 -20.40
CA ALA A 68 22.33 -8.83 -20.63
C ALA A 68 22.39 -10.35 -20.41
N ASN A 69 23.38 -10.83 -19.65
CA ASN A 69 23.62 -12.26 -19.44
C ASN A 69 23.24 -12.75 -18.04
N HIS A 70 22.54 -11.94 -17.25
CA HIS A 70 22.15 -12.33 -15.90
C HIS A 70 20.70 -11.93 -15.63
N LEU A 71 20.06 -12.72 -14.76
CA LEU A 71 18.71 -12.53 -14.26
C LEU A 71 18.71 -12.87 -12.78
N LEU A 72 18.02 -12.08 -11.98
CA LEU A 72 17.85 -12.31 -10.56
C LEU A 72 16.36 -12.48 -10.24
N TYR A 73 15.98 -13.68 -9.79
CA TYR A 73 14.68 -13.91 -9.21
C TYR A 73 14.74 -13.65 -7.70
N LEU A 74 13.95 -12.72 -7.23
CA LEU A 74 13.79 -12.47 -5.80
C LEU A 74 12.63 -13.32 -5.27
N LEU A 75 12.90 -14.11 -4.24
CA LEU A 75 11.92 -14.95 -3.58
C LEU A 75 11.51 -14.27 -2.29
N THR A 76 10.35 -13.67 -2.28
CA THR A 76 9.77 -13.07 -1.08
C THR A 76 8.74 -14.02 -0.49
N SER A 77 8.83 -14.26 0.81
CA SER A 77 7.73 -14.94 1.52
C SER A 77 6.47 -14.09 1.38
N PRO A 78 5.31 -14.69 1.13
CA PRO A 78 4.07 -13.96 1.14
C PRO A 78 3.91 -13.21 2.47
N HIS A 79 3.74 -11.88 2.41
CA HIS A 79 3.52 -11.11 3.61
C HIS A 79 2.13 -11.42 4.16
N ARG A 80 2.07 -12.12 5.28
CA ARG A 80 0.85 -12.49 5.98
C ARG A 80 0.80 -11.81 7.33
N GLN A 81 -0.29 -11.12 7.59
CA GLN A 81 -0.56 -10.50 8.89
C GLN A 81 -2.05 -10.34 9.13
N LYS A 82 -2.42 -10.04 10.36
CA LYS A 82 -3.76 -9.54 10.70
C LYS A 82 -3.90 -8.09 10.26
N ALA A 83 -5.13 -7.62 10.25
CA ALA A 83 -5.49 -6.22 10.07
C ALA A 83 -6.37 -5.77 11.24
N VAL A 84 -6.27 -4.51 11.60
CA VAL A 84 -7.17 -3.91 12.60
C VAL A 84 -8.50 -3.56 11.94
N ILE A 85 -9.60 -3.87 12.64
CA ILE A 85 -10.96 -3.57 12.21
C ILE A 85 -11.51 -2.44 13.05
N ILE A 86 -11.66 -1.26 12.46
CA ILE A 86 -12.11 -0.04 13.12
C ILE A 86 -13.57 0.20 12.80
N LYS A 87 -14.41 0.23 13.85
CA LYS A 87 -15.83 0.62 13.81
C LYS A 87 -16.00 2.01 14.43
N LYS A 88 -17.20 2.56 14.38
CA LYS A 88 -17.54 3.88 14.93
C LYS A 88 -16.99 4.12 16.34
N GLY A 89 -17.09 3.15 17.25
CA GLY A 89 -16.60 3.26 18.63
C GLY A 89 -15.08 3.17 18.80
N ASN A 90 -14.34 2.77 17.75
CA ASN A 90 -12.90 2.61 17.80
C ASN A 90 -12.12 3.80 17.23
N ARG A 91 -12.82 4.78 16.71
CA ARG A 91 -12.22 5.95 16.05
C ARG A 91 -11.39 6.77 17.04
N THR A 92 -10.30 7.32 16.55
CA THR A 92 -9.38 8.12 17.36
C THR A 92 -8.65 9.16 16.54
N VAL A 93 -8.07 10.12 17.25
CA VAL A 93 -7.16 11.13 16.70
C VAL A 93 -5.81 10.97 17.39
N LYS A 94 -4.76 10.75 16.60
CA LYS A 94 -3.39 10.86 17.08
C LYS A 94 -2.90 12.28 16.90
N THR A 95 -2.64 12.98 17.98
CA THR A 95 -1.97 14.29 17.98
C THR A 95 -0.46 14.06 18.13
N PHE A 96 0.32 14.67 17.27
CA PHE A 96 1.78 14.64 17.37
C PHE A 96 2.24 15.63 18.44
N SER A 97 3.29 15.28 19.19
CA SER A 97 3.85 16.15 20.24
C SER A 97 4.39 17.47 19.67
N THR A 98 4.86 17.44 18.44
CA THR A 98 5.31 18.60 17.68
C THR A 98 4.74 18.50 16.27
N ALA A 99 4.26 19.64 15.75
CA ALA A 99 3.79 19.71 14.38
C ALA A 99 4.94 19.39 13.40
N ILE A 100 4.65 18.60 12.37
CA ILE A 100 5.66 18.06 11.43
C ILE A 100 5.55 18.80 10.10
N PRO A 101 6.44 19.74 9.78
CA PRO A 101 6.47 20.38 8.48
C PRO A 101 7.01 19.41 7.43
N MET A 102 6.34 19.37 6.27
CA MET A 102 6.67 18.45 5.18
C MET A 102 6.67 19.15 3.84
N GLU A 103 7.85 19.38 3.28
CA GLU A 103 8.04 19.88 1.92
C GLU A 103 7.65 18.83 0.87
N GLN A 104 7.92 17.58 1.19
CA GLN A 104 7.53 16.40 0.42
C GLN A 104 7.04 15.32 1.38
N TRP A 105 6.09 14.52 0.94
CA TRP A 105 5.60 13.44 1.77
C TRP A 105 4.99 12.29 0.96
N THR A 106 4.91 11.14 1.61
CA THR A 106 4.10 10.00 1.16
C THR A 106 3.31 9.46 2.34
N PHE A 107 2.07 9.13 2.09
CA PHE A 107 1.19 8.44 3.02
C PHE A 107 0.62 7.22 2.32
N GLU A 108 0.89 6.02 2.83
CA GLU A 108 0.49 4.77 2.20
C GLU A 108 -0.11 3.78 3.20
N TYR A 109 -1.05 2.98 2.77
CA TYR A 109 -1.72 1.98 3.61
C TYR A 109 -2.52 0.98 2.79
N TRP A 110 -2.76 -0.20 3.36
CA TRP A 110 -3.78 -1.12 2.91
C TRP A 110 -5.10 -0.83 3.61
N VAL A 111 -6.19 -0.85 2.85
CA VAL A 111 -7.54 -0.60 3.35
C VAL A 111 -8.55 -1.51 2.69
N LYS A 112 -9.51 -1.96 3.49
CA LYS A 112 -10.75 -2.57 3.03
C LYS A 112 -11.90 -1.91 3.77
N VAL A 113 -12.95 -1.56 3.03
CA VAL A 113 -14.17 -0.97 3.59
C VAL A 113 -15.30 -1.96 3.38
N ASP A 114 -16.05 -2.27 4.43
CA ASP A 114 -17.08 -3.29 4.35
C ASP A 114 -18.26 -2.87 3.46
N ASN A 115 -18.98 -3.88 2.98
CA ASN A 115 -20.22 -3.65 2.24
C ASN A 115 -21.30 -3.15 3.18
N ILE A 116 -21.90 -2.01 2.82
CA ILE A 116 -22.93 -1.43 3.65
C ILE A 116 -24.26 -2.13 3.37
N THR A 117 -24.70 -2.88 4.36
CA THR A 117 -26.07 -3.36 4.46
C THR A 117 -26.87 -2.43 5.40
N GLY A 118 -27.22 -1.24 4.95
CA GLY A 118 -27.97 -0.28 5.75
C GLY A 118 -28.52 0.87 4.92
N GLU A 119 -29.63 1.47 5.36
CA GLU A 119 -30.16 2.68 4.75
C GLU A 119 -29.10 3.78 4.77
N PRO A 120 -28.89 4.48 3.66
CA PRO A 120 -27.95 5.59 3.60
C PRO A 120 -28.48 6.74 4.47
N THR A 121 -27.80 7.02 5.56
CA THR A 121 -28.05 8.20 6.37
C THR A 121 -27.15 9.32 5.85
N GLY A 122 -27.57 10.12 4.91
CA GLY A 122 -26.77 11.23 4.43
C GLY A 122 -27.60 12.32 3.80
N ASP A 123 -27.31 13.55 4.20
CA ASP A 123 -28.02 14.79 3.89
C ASP A 123 -28.00 15.24 2.41
N TRP A 124 -27.87 14.32 1.48
CA TRP A 124 -28.06 14.62 0.08
C TRP A 124 -29.42 14.08 -0.37
N GLU A 125 -30.45 14.57 0.29
CA GLU A 125 -31.83 14.40 -0.17
C GLU A 125 -31.96 15.00 -1.57
N GLY A 126 -32.27 14.16 -2.53
CA GLY A 126 -32.69 14.61 -3.86
C GLY A 126 -32.12 13.84 -5.04
N LEU A 127 -31.09 13.02 -4.89
CA LEU A 127 -30.48 12.33 -6.03
C LEU A 127 -30.58 10.80 -5.98
N GLY A 128 -31.33 10.21 -5.08
CA GLY A 128 -31.50 8.75 -5.00
C GLY A 128 -30.20 7.98 -4.76
N ASN A 129 -29.18 8.66 -4.29
CA ASN A 129 -27.82 8.15 -4.18
C ASN A 129 -27.59 7.51 -2.82
N LYS A 130 -27.32 6.22 -2.80
CA LYS A 130 -26.75 5.56 -1.62
C LYS A 130 -25.29 6.03 -1.50
N ASN A 131 -25.04 7.03 -0.65
CA ASN A 131 -23.70 7.51 -0.39
C ASN A 131 -23.01 6.62 0.63
N PHE A 132 -22.03 5.90 0.15
CA PHE A 132 -21.08 5.22 0.99
C PHE A 132 -19.92 6.17 1.29
N ARG A 133 -19.70 6.51 2.56
CA ARG A 133 -18.61 7.41 2.94
C ARG A 133 -17.80 6.80 4.07
N ALA A 134 -16.54 6.55 3.81
CA ALA A 134 -15.56 6.28 4.84
C ALA A 134 -14.48 7.36 4.80
N ARG A 135 -14.33 8.11 5.89
CA ARG A 135 -13.15 8.93 6.09
C ARG A 135 -12.08 8.04 6.69
N ILE A 136 -11.03 7.79 5.93
CA ILE A 136 -10.00 6.85 6.35
C ILE A 136 -8.97 7.58 7.19
N PHE A 137 -8.43 8.68 6.67
CA PHE A 137 -7.48 9.52 7.37
C PHE A 137 -7.74 10.99 7.10
N VAL A 138 -7.63 11.79 8.15
CA VAL A 138 -7.68 13.26 8.05
C VAL A 138 -6.44 13.80 8.74
N PRO A 139 -5.37 14.10 8.02
CA PRO A 139 -4.28 14.85 8.59
C PRO A 139 -4.76 16.27 8.88
N ASP A 140 -4.59 16.72 10.14
CA ASP A 140 -4.76 18.11 10.48
C ASP A 140 -3.46 18.83 10.13
N SER A 141 -3.50 19.60 9.06
CA SER A 141 -2.40 20.42 8.60
C SER A 141 -2.81 21.89 8.56
N GLN A 142 -1.86 22.80 8.62
CA GLN A 142 -2.10 24.22 8.46
C GLN A 142 -1.67 24.67 7.05
N PRO A 143 -2.50 25.42 6.33
CA PRO A 143 -3.90 25.77 6.58
C PRO A 143 -4.83 24.56 6.41
N LEU A 144 -5.98 24.59 7.08
CA LEU A 144 -6.98 23.53 7.18
C LEU A 144 -7.10 22.72 5.88
N THR A 145 -6.71 21.46 5.95
CA THR A 145 -6.79 20.53 4.82
C THR A 145 -7.53 19.29 5.26
N PHE A 146 -8.51 18.90 4.46
CA PHE A 146 -9.22 17.65 4.60
C PHE A 146 -8.74 16.72 3.50
N SER A 147 -8.07 15.64 3.85
CA SER A 147 -7.97 14.52 2.95
C SER A 147 -9.08 13.54 3.31
N ASP A 148 -10.21 13.71 2.68
CA ASP A 148 -11.30 12.76 2.78
C ASP A 148 -11.09 11.66 1.76
N LEU A 149 -10.76 10.48 2.25
CA LEU A 149 -11.00 9.30 1.46
C LEU A 149 -12.50 9.04 1.52
N THR A 150 -13.21 9.57 0.58
CA THR A 150 -14.63 9.33 0.46
C THR A 150 -14.85 8.32 -0.65
N LEU A 151 -15.21 7.10 -0.29
CA LEU A 151 -15.81 6.18 -1.25
C LEU A 151 -17.23 6.67 -1.48
N ARG A 152 -17.51 7.18 -2.67
CA ARG A 152 -18.85 7.59 -3.06
C ARG A 152 -19.39 6.63 -4.09
N TYR A 153 -20.63 6.20 -3.87
CA TYR A 153 -21.42 5.63 -4.94
C TYR A 153 -22.17 6.76 -5.61
N TYR A 154 -21.84 7.06 -6.87
CA TYR A 154 -22.67 7.92 -7.68
C TYR A 154 -23.72 7.08 -8.40
N ALA A 155 -24.98 7.50 -8.35
CA ALA A 155 -25.92 7.18 -9.40
C ALA A 155 -25.70 8.22 -10.50
N ASP A 156 -25.09 7.85 -11.62
CA ASP A 156 -25.34 8.60 -12.82
C ASP A 156 -26.78 8.28 -13.27
N GLY A 157 -27.40 9.12 -14.09
CA GLY A 157 -28.82 9.01 -14.48
C GLY A 157 -29.28 7.66 -15.05
N ALA A 158 -28.45 6.63 -15.04
CA ALA A 158 -28.70 5.26 -15.48
C ALA A 158 -28.84 4.26 -14.32
N ASN A 159 -28.93 4.68 -13.06
CA ASN A 159 -28.94 3.82 -11.87
C ASN A 159 -27.67 2.99 -11.63
N VAL A 160 -26.57 3.35 -12.22
CA VAL A 160 -25.28 2.69 -11.97
C VAL A 160 -24.59 3.37 -10.78
N GLN A 161 -24.39 2.62 -9.71
CA GLN A 161 -23.66 3.09 -8.54
C GLN A 161 -22.16 2.85 -8.77
N ILE A 162 -21.37 3.91 -8.82
CA ILE A 162 -19.93 3.84 -9.04
C ILE A 162 -19.22 4.27 -7.76
N PRO A 163 -18.55 3.35 -7.03
CA PRO A 163 -17.71 3.73 -5.91
C PRO A 163 -16.44 4.42 -6.41
N ILE A 164 -16.17 5.60 -5.91
CA ILE A 164 -14.96 6.36 -6.19
C ILE A 164 -14.25 6.76 -4.91
N LEU A 165 -12.94 6.96 -5.02
CA LEU A 165 -12.11 7.53 -3.98
C LEU A 165 -11.88 9.01 -4.28
N GLN A 166 -12.12 9.86 -3.29
CA GLN A 166 -11.90 11.30 -3.42
C GLN A 166 -10.80 11.77 -2.48
N PHE A 167 -9.86 12.54 -3.03
CA PHE A 167 -8.93 13.34 -2.23
C PHE A 167 -9.46 14.78 -2.17
N GLN A 168 -9.46 15.36 -0.98
CA GLN A 168 -9.91 16.75 -0.79
C GLN A 168 -8.97 17.48 0.16
N ASN A 169 -8.64 18.73 -0.18
CA ASN A 169 -7.93 19.66 0.69
C ASN A 169 -8.42 21.11 0.44
N SER A 170 -7.81 22.09 1.11
CA SER A 170 -8.18 23.51 0.95
C SER A 170 -7.93 24.10 -0.44
N ALA A 171 -7.08 23.50 -1.26
CA ALA A 171 -6.83 23.93 -2.66
C ALA A 171 -7.80 23.30 -3.65
N GLY A 172 -8.60 22.32 -3.24
CA GLY A 172 -9.55 21.64 -4.09
C GLY A 172 -9.71 20.17 -3.80
N HIS A 173 -10.34 19.47 -4.70
CA HIS A 173 -10.50 18.02 -4.63
C HIS A 173 -10.31 17.40 -6.00
N PHE A 174 -9.98 16.12 -6.03
CA PHE A 174 -10.03 15.32 -7.23
C PHE A 174 -10.54 13.92 -6.94
N ASP A 175 -11.22 13.35 -7.89
CA ASP A 175 -11.73 11.99 -7.84
C ASP A 175 -10.74 11.05 -8.53
N THR A 176 -10.62 9.85 -7.98
CA THR A 176 -9.85 8.80 -8.64
C THR A 176 -10.62 8.24 -9.82
N THR A 177 -9.89 7.59 -10.73
CA THR A 177 -10.49 6.88 -11.86
C THR A 177 -10.71 5.40 -11.50
N GLY A 178 -11.68 4.78 -12.18
CA GLY A 178 -12.04 3.38 -11.98
C GLY A 178 -12.85 3.13 -10.71
N PHE A 179 -13.22 1.88 -10.53
CA PHE A 179 -14.10 1.46 -9.45
C PHE A 179 -13.32 1.07 -8.19
N TRP A 180 -13.93 1.37 -7.01
CA TRP A 180 -13.44 1.02 -5.68
C TRP A 180 -14.52 0.21 -4.97
N TRP A 181 -14.46 -1.12 -5.12
CA TRP A 181 -15.49 -2.00 -4.59
C TRP A 181 -15.38 -2.16 -3.08
N PRO A 182 -16.50 -2.20 -2.35
CA PRO A 182 -16.49 -2.61 -0.95
C PRO A 182 -16.01 -4.06 -0.81
N ASP A 183 -15.66 -4.47 0.40
CA ASP A 183 -15.11 -5.79 0.75
C ASP A 183 -13.87 -6.20 -0.04
N THR A 184 -13.21 -5.22 -0.65
CA THR A 184 -12.01 -5.40 -1.47
C THR A 184 -10.85 -4.67 -0.86
N TRP A 185 -9.72 -5.32 -0.72
CA TRP A 185 -8.48 -4.71 -0.28
C TRP A 185 -7.86 -3.90 -1.41
N TYR A 186 -7.47 -2.67 -1.08
CA TYR A 186 -6.68 -1.80 -1.94
C TYR A 186 -5.47 -1.27 -1.21
N HIS A 187 -4.34 -1.23 -1.89
CA HIS A 187 -3.22 -0.41 -1.46
C HIS A 187 -3.38 1.00 -2.01
N ILE A 188 -3.40 1.97 -1.11
CA ILE A 188 -3.52 3.38 -1.47
C ILE A 188 -2.22 4.07 -1.04
N ALA A 189 -1.68 4.89 -1.94
CA ALA A 189 -0.62 5.80 -1.60
C ALA A 189 -0.93 7.20 -2.14
N TYR A 190 -0.73 8.20 -1.30
CA TYR A 190 -0.70 9.60 -1.69
C TYR A 190 0.73 10.09 -1.60
N THR A 191 1.20 10.80 -2.61
CA THR A 191 2.49 11.46 -2.60
C THR A 191 2.36 12.94 -2.86
N TYR A 192 3.23 13.73 -2.28
CA TYR A 192 3.39 15.15 -2.55
C TYR A 192 4.85 15.43 -2.87
N ASP A 193 5.13 16.00 -4.04
CA ASP A 193 6.47 16.28 -4.54
C ASP A 193 6.97 17.70 -4.29
N GLY A 194 6.15 18.52 -3.60
CA GLY A 194 6.36 19.97 -3.40
C GLY A 194 5.42 20.82 -4.26
N THR A 195 4.77 20.25 -5.27
CA THR A 195 3.91 20.97 -6.21
C THR A 195 2.61 20.23 -6.56
N THR A 196 2.62 18.91 -6.45
CA THR A 196 1.54 18.04 -6.94
C THR A 196 1.26 16.94 -5.95
N VAL A 197 -0.01 16.75 -5.61
CA VAL A 197 -0.48 15.54 -4.93
C VAL A 197 -0.84 14.52 -5.98
N THR A 198 -0.30 13.31 -5.84
CA THR A 198 -0.60 12.17 -6.72
C THR A 198 -1.15 11.02 -5.88
N VAL A 199 -2.20 10.36 -6.37
CA VAL A 199 -2.74 9.13 -5.76
C VAL A 199 -2.37 7.91 -6.61
N TYR A 200 -1.98 6.85 -5.90
CA TYR A 200 -1.70 5.54 -6.48
C TYR A 200 -2.70 4.52 -5.94
N LYS A 201 -3.18 3.67 -6.83
CA LYS A 201 -4.04 2.52 -6.54
C LYS A 201 -3.28 1.25 -6.87
N ASP A 202 -3.08 0.39 -5.88
CA ASP A 202 -2.36 -0.88 -6.04
C ASP A 202 -0.99 -0.70 -6.74
N GLY A 203 -0.27 0.34 -6.32
CA GLY A 203 1.05 0.69 -6.83
C GLY A 203 1.06 1.37 -8.20
N VAL A 204 -0.09 1.66 -8.82
CA VAL A 204 -0.17 2.32 -10.14
C VAL A 204 -0.74 3.72 -9.98
N LYS A 205 -0.09 4.71 -10.62
CA LYS A 205 -0.58 6.09 -10.64
C LYS A 205 -2.03 6.13 -11.17
N ASN A 206 -2.92 6.73 -10.40
CA ASN A 206 -4.34 6.83 -10.72
C ASN A 206 -4.73 8.24 -11.18
N ASN A 207 -4.51 9.25 -10.32
CA ASN A 207 -4.84 10.64 -10.64
C ASN A 207 -3.92 11.59 -9.88
N SER A 208 -3.96 12.89 -10.20
CA SER A 208 -3.15 13.91 -9.52
C SER A 208 -3.80 15.29 -9.59
N LEU A 209 -3.43 16.15 -8.62
CA LEU A 209 -3.86 17.54 -8.53
C LEU A 209 -2.65 18.42 -8.23
N ALA A 210 -2.47 19.49 -9.03
CA ALA A 210 -1.50 20.54 -8.70
C ALA A 210 -1.90 21.20 -7.37
N ASN A 211 -0.94 21.33 -6.47
CA ASN A 211 -1.17 21.77 -5.10
C ASN A 211 0.10 22.44 -4.57
N SER A 212 0.00 23.68 -4.13
CA SER A 212 1.13 24.46 -3.62
C SER A 212 0.93 24.85 -2.16
N ILE A 213 0.44 23.94 -1.34
CA ILE A 213 0.17 24.18 0.08
C ILE A 213 1.38 23.80 0.91
N ASP A 214 1.74 24.64 1.88
CA ASP A 214 2.68 24.29 2.93
C ASP A 214 2.04 23.27 3.89
N TRP A 215 2.54 22.05 3.86
CA TRP A 215 2.01 20.98 4.67
C TRP A 215 2.71 20.94 6.04
N THR A 216 1.91 21.10 7.10
CA THR A 216 2.36 20.92 8.48
C THR A 216 1.36 20.04 9.22
N PHE A 217 1.73 18.77 9.44
CA PHE A 217 0.85 17.79 10.07
C PHE A 217 0.89 17.93 11.58
N LYS A 218 -0.27 18.15 12.20
CA LYS A 218 -0.44 18.24 13.65
C LYS A 218 -1.05 17.01 14.26
N SER A 219 -1.97 16.40 13.52
CA SER A 219 -2.67 15.20 13.96
C SER A 219 -3.05 14.32 12.78
N LEU A 220 -3.41 13.09 13.10
CA LEU A 220 -3.89 12.11 12.15
C LEU A 220 -5.11 11.41 12.75
N SER A 221 -6.22 11.46 12.04
CA SER A 221 -7.46 10.83 12.45
C SER A 221 -7.63 9.48 11.78
N PHE A 222 -7.95 8.46 12.56
CA PHE A 222 -8.14 7.10 12.10
C PHE A 222 -9.63 6.79 11.96
N ALA A 223 -10.10 6.56 10.74
CA ALA A 223 -11.47 6.19 10.39
C ALA A 223 -12.54 7.14 10.99
N ILE A 224 -12.32 8.45 10.90
CA ILE A 224 -13.29 9.43 11.40
C ILE A 224 -14.51 9.48 10.49
N GLY A 225 -15.69 9.44 11.11
CA GLY A 225 -16.94 9.87 10.52
C GLY A 225 -17.58 10.96 11.38
N SER A 226 -17.93 12.05 10.76
CA SER A 226 -18.97 12.95 11.24
C SER A 226 -20.22 12.67 10.41
N PHE A 227 -21.40 12.68 11.04
CA PHE A 227 -22.69 12.52 10.36
C PHE A 227 -22.84 11.25 9.48
N GLY A 228 -23.27 10.17 10.09
CA GLY A 228 -23.76 8.98 9.35
C GLY A 228 -22.71 8.05 8.73
N TYR A 229 -21.42 8.27 9.00
CA TYR A 229 -20.37 7.34 8.58
C TYR A 229 -20.29 6.16 9.58
N GLU A 230 -21.00 5.11 9.29
CA GLU A 230 -21.13 3.93 10.17
C GLU A 230 -20.23 2.77 9.74
N GLN A 231 -19.51 2.92 8.63
CA GLN A 231 -18.79 1.82 8.00
C GLN A 231 -17.65 1.32 8.85
N GLN A 232 -17.46 0.01 8.78
CA GLN A 232 -16.28 -0.66 9.26
C GLN A 232 -15.15 -0.49 8.24
N VAL A 233 -13.97 -0.18 8.73
CA VAL A 233 -12.76 -0.04 7.91
C VAL A 233 -11.68 -0.94 8.47
N GLU A 234 -11.06 -1.72 7.63
CA GLU A 234 -9.92 -2.56 7.99
C GLU A 234 -8.63 -1.92 7.47
N PHE A 235 -7.60 -1.88 8.31
CA PHE A 235 -6.30 -1.29 7.97
C PHE A 235 -5.15 -2.25 8.21
N ALA A 236 -4.15 -2.14 7.34
CA ALA A 236 -2.84 -2.74 7.53
C ALA A 236 -1.73 -1.87 6.93
N GLN A 237 -0.52 -1.97 7.48
CA GLN A 237 0.69 -1.36 6.90
C GLN A 237 0.57 0.14 6.66
N ILE A 238 0.09 0.91 7.64
CA ILE A 238 -0.02 2.37 7.54
C ILE A 238 1.38 2.97 7.69
N ARG A 239 1.82 3.75 6.70
CA ARG A 239 3.15 4.38 6.70
C ARG A 239 3.06 5.84 6.32
N MET A 240 3.83 6.65 7.01
CA MET A 240 3.97 8.08 6.80
C MET A 240 5.44 8.41 6.57
N TRP A 241 5.74 9.02 5.43
CA TRP A 241 7.10 9.32 4.99
C TRP A 241 7.28 10.82 4.79
N LYS A 242 8.40 11.35 5.23
CA LYS A 242 8.83 12.73 4.97
C LYS A 242 9.63 12.81 3.67
N LYS A 243 9.12 12.18 2.63
CA LYS A 243 9.64 12.23 1.26
C LYS A 243 8.60 11.75 0.26
N CYS A 244 8.71 12.20 -0.98
CA CYS A 244 7.92 11.70 -2.10
C CYS A 244 8.53 10.39 -2.60
N LEU A 245 7.83 9.27 -2.41
CA LEU A 245 8.25 7.97 -2.93
C LEU A 245 7.90 7.85 -4.42
N SER A 246 8.78 7.19 -5.17
CA SER A 246 8.50 6.86 -6.57
C SER A 246 7.50 5.70 -6.68
N GLU A 247 6.83 5.59 -7.82
CA GLU A 247 5.89 4.50 -8.12
C GLU A 247 6.50 3.10 -7.90
N ASN A 248 7.76 2.89 -8.30
CA ASN A 248 8.43 1.61 -8.12
C ASN A 248 8.63 1.28 -6.63
N VAL A 249 9.00 2.26 -5.81
CA VAL A 249 9.16 2.07 -4.37
C VAL A 249 7.81 1.77 -3.71
N ILE A 250 6.73 2.44 -4.14
CA ILE A 250 5.37 2.16 -3.67
C ILE A 250 4.96 0.73 -4.02
N LYS A 251 5.20 0.28 -5.26
CA LYS A 251 4.95 -1.10 -5.70
C LYS A 251 5.71 -2.13 -4.86
N ASP A 252 6.97 -1.87 -4.58
CA ASP A 252 7.79 -2.76 -3.76
C ASP A 252 7.30 -2.81 -2.32
N ASN A 253 6.94 -1.65 -1.75
CA ASN A 253 6.50 -1.53 -0.36
C ASN A 253 5.14 -2.19 -0.10
N MET A 254 4.22 -2.20 -1.07
CA MET A 254 2.86 -2.70 -0.85
C MET A 254 2.83 -4.20 -0.52
N SER A 255 3.79 -5.00 -0.99
CA SER A 255 3.81 -6.45 -0.80
C SER A 255 4.70 -6.93 0.36
N ARG A 256 5.33 -6.01 1.11
CA ARG A 256 6.29 -6.35 2.17
C ARG A 256 6.26 -5.37 3.35
N GLN A 257 6.80 -5.79 4.47
CA GLN A 257 7.16 -4.88 5.55
C GLN A 257 8.43 -4.10 5.17
N VAL A 258 8.54 -2.89 5.69
CA VAL A 258 9.76 -2.07 5.60
C VAL A 258 10.46 -2.05 6.96
N ALA A 259 11.74 -1.74 7.00
CA ALA A 259 12.43 -1.52 8.25
C ALA A 259 11.90 -0.25 8.94
N GLY A 260 11.69 -0.31 10.25
CA GLY A 260 11.14 0.83 11.00
C GLY A 260 12.04 2.08 10.95
N ASP A 261 13.35 1.89 10.78
CA ASP A 261 14.37 2.94 10.65
C ASP A 261 14.66 3.33 9.19
N SER A 262 13.78 2.98 8.25
CA SER A 262 13.93 3.36 6.84
C SER A 262 14.02 4.88 6.69
N ASP A 263 14.92 5.34 5.83
CA ASP A 263 15.15 6.77 5.62
C ASP A 263 13.88 7.52 5.21
N GLY A 264 13.56 8.57 5.95
CA GLY A 264 12.36 9.39 5.76
C GLY A 264 11.06 8.80 6.33
N LEU A 265 11.07 7.59 6.90
CA LEU A 265 9.89 7.01 7.56
C LEU A 265 9.69 7.68 8.92
N ILE A 266 8.52 8.29 9.13
CA ILE A 266 8.22 9.06 10.34
C ILE A 266 7.05 8.48 11.15
N GLY A 267 6.33 7.53 10.61
CA GLY A 267 5.30 6.74 11.29
C GLY A 267 5.06 5.44 10.54
N TYR A 268 4.98 4.33 11.29
CA TYR A 268 4.71 3.02 10.72
C TYR A 268 3.89 2.16 11.67
N TRP A 269 2.60 2.13 11.44
CA TRP A 269 1.65 1.30 12.16
C TRP A 269 1.35 0.05 11.32
N LYS A 270 1.88 -1.09 11.75
CA LYS A 270 1.68 -2.36 11.01
C LYS A 270 0.24 -2.82 11.10
N CYS A 271 -0.44 -2.53 12.20
CA CYS A 271 -1.80 -2.96 12.51
C CYS A 271 -1.92 -4.50 12.55
N ASP A 272 -0.93 -5.17 13.11
CA ASP A 272 -0.83 -6.64 13.15
C ASP A 272 -0.80 -7.21 14.59
N GLU A 273 -1.03 -6.37 15.60
CA GLU A 273 -0.97 -6.73 17.02
C GLU A 273 -1.93 -7.87 17.38
N GLY A 274 -3.06 -7.96 16.70
CA GLY A 274 -4.02 -9.06 16.83
C GLY A 274 -4.84 -9.06 18.12
N THR A 275 -4.60 -8.09 19.02
CA THR A 275 -5.31 -7.92 20.29
C THR A 275 -5.09 -6.52 20.85
N GLY A 276 -5.96 -6.11 21.79
CA GLY A 276 -5.85 -4.80 22.42
C GLY A 276 -6.32 -3.67 21.51
N ASN A 277 -6.02 -2.43 21.90
CA ASN A 277 -6.42 -1.21 21.21
C ASN A 277 -5.26 -0.25 20.92
N GLU A 278 -4.04 -0.68 21.14
CA GLU A 278 -2.85 0.10 20.80
C GLU A 278 -2.29 -0.34 19.45
N LEU A 279 -2.16 0.60 18.53
CA LEU A 279 -1.40 0.42 17.28
C LEU A 279 0.02 0.95 17.51
N LYS A 280 1.00 0.09 17.47
CA LYS A 280 2.40 0.43 17.73
C LYS A 280 3.04 1.07 16.50
N ASP A 281 3.60 2.25 16.69
CA ASP A 281 4.48 2.85 15.69
C ASP A 281 5.84 2.16 15.74
N SER A 282 6.21 1.50 14.66
CA SER A 282 7.50 0.82 14.49
C SER A 282 8.62 1.77 14.03
N SER A 283 8.32 3.05 13.79
CA SER A 283 9.33 4.07 13.49
C SER A 283 10.07 4.50 14.75
N PRO A 284 11.25 5.16 14.63
CA PRO A 284 11.97 5.69 15.79
C PRO A 284 11.19 6.74 16.58
N ASN A 285 10.14 7.35 15.99
CA ASN A 285 9.33 8.39 16.64
C ASN A 285 8.34 7.84 17.67
N GLN A 286 8.04 6.53 17.63
CA GLN A 286 7.16 5.85 18.58
C GLN A 286 5.81 6.55 18.80
N ASN A 287 5.21 7.06 17.75
CA ASN A 287 3.90 7.72 17.77
C ASN A 287 2.75 6.69 17.88
N HIS A 288 2.75 5.89 18.95
CA HIS A 288 1.71 4.89 19.18
C HIS A 288 0.32 5.53 19.17
N VAL A 289 -0.67 4.78 18.72
CA VAL A 289 -2.06 5.22 18.60
C VAL A 289 -2.93 4.35 19.49
N ILE A 290 -3.70 4.98 20.37
CA ILE A 290 -4.69 4.30 21.19
C ILE A 290 -6.06 4.48 20.55
N LEU A 291 -6.64 3.39 20.06
CA LEU A 291 -7.98 3.36 19.51
C LEU A 291 -9.02 3.44 20.62
N GLY A 292 -10.19 4.00 20.34
CA GLY A 292 -11.33 3.96 21.24
C GLY A 292 -11.81 2.52 21.44
N GLY A 293 -12.27 2.20 22.64
CA GLY A 293 -12.84 0.89 22.98
C GLY A 293 -11.91 -0.28 22.64
N THR A 294 -12.51 -1.42 22.26
CA THR A 294 -11.80 -2.64 21.86
C THR A 294 -12.05 -2.91 20.38
N PRO A 295 -11.09 -2.68 19.50
CA PRO A 295 -11.23 -3.00 18.08
C PRO A 295 -11.27 -4.51 17.87
N GLN A 296 -11.75 -4.93 16.72
CA GLN A 296 -11.65 -6.30 16.27
C GLN A 296 -10.41 -6.46 15.39
N TRP A 297 -10.00 -7.70 15.18
CA TRP A 297 -8.86 -8.06 14.36
C TRP A 297 -9.28 -9.11 13.35
N SER A 298 -8.77 -8.99 12.12
CA SER A 298 -9.05 -9.96 11.07
C SER A 298 -8.32 -11.29 11.31
N GLU A 299 -8.69 -12.31 10.56
CA GLU A 299 -7.81 -13.45 10.30
C GLU A 299 -6.57 -13.01 9.52
N GLN A 300 -5.61 -13.92 9.35
CA GLN A 300 -4.40 -13.62 8.60
C GLN A 300 -4.70 -13.42 7.11
N ILE A 301 -4.26 -12.29 6.57
CA ILE A 301 -4.42 -11.89 5.18
C ILE A 301 -3.05 -11.98 4.48
N ASN A 302 -3.04 -12.56 3.29
CA ASN A 302 -1.86 -12.56 2.44
C ASN A 302 -1.81 -11.29 1.58
N PHE A 303 -1.04 -10.30 1.98
CA PHE A 303 -0.95 -9.02 1.27
C PHE A 303 -0.20 -9.06 -0.08
N SER A 304 0.34 -10.21 -0.48
CA SER A 304 0.75 -10.41 -1.88
C SER A 304 -0.46 -10.68 -2.80
N HIS A 305 -1.57 -11.18 -2.23
CA HIS A 305 -2.82 -11.48 -2.93
C HIS A 305 -4.01 -11.33 -1.98
N PRO A 306 -4.32 -10.12 -1.49
CA PRO A 306 -5.25 -9.93 -0.37
C PRO A 306 -6.72 -10.23 -0.71
N ASN A 307 -7.06 -10.26 -1.99
CA ASN A 307 -8.42 -10.51 -2.49
C ASN A 307 -8.63 -11.94 -3.03
N LYS A 308 -7.71 -12.86 -2.71
CA LYS A 308 -7.79 -14.28 -3.12
C LYS A 308 -8.02 -15.21 -1.96
#